data_fca839a932ff7839f4991f53d736b77e
#
_entry.id   fca839a932ff7839f4991f53d736b77e
#
_cell.length_a   1.000
_cell.length_b   1.000
_cell.length_c   1.000
_cell.angle_alpha   90.00
_cell.angle_beta   90.00
_cell.angle_gamma   90.00
#
_symmetry.space_group_name_H-M   'P 1'
#
loop_
_entity.id
_entity.type
_entity.pdbx_description
1 polymer ?
#
loop_
_entity_poly.entity_id
_entity_poly.type
_entity_poly.pdbx_seq_one_letter_code
_entity_poly.pdbx_strand_id
1 'polypeptide(L)'
;IEGGIYSHYGLAEGIKHTLSLHPSASSLENVGLLLNIDGVSLSVSSKSCLWPIMCSVADIPNSVPFIVGCYHGYSKPNSVDEYLSELIPELEELLENGLIINGRTLRISLKAFVCDAPARAFLLGIKSHTGYSCCGKCKVRGDYIKGRVSLRGVLHEPRTNDDFRQKKDSTHNISDTPLVKLPLDMVVQFPFEYMHLVCLGVTRKLIILWIRGHLECRITPSTMKHVSASLKALAGFIPCEFARRPRALEEIDRWKATELRQFLLYTGPVVLSSVLDKKYFQHFLLLHVSLRLLVGAKTCAQSQLRSYAGALLKRFVRFFGDLYGDEQYSYNVHGLLHLVDDSATFGSLDNVSAFQFENYFHRMKGFISQGNLPLQQLSRRLHEMKENGTLGDRSSGREAQATGTYVLTDEHTEGPVFLPPSAQFRKATFSGFTLASKTYNNVCIISGSVVQVQNIVKDNDGCNMVIGQKFENKKSLYEFPCSSTKIDVYAVSGLSDTMQWPLESVACKCVLLPLKQNSFAVLPLIHSNEFPDNEDL
;
A
#
# COMPACT_ATOMS: atom_id res chain seq x y z
N ILE A 1 7.42 8.13 30.91
CA ILE A 1 6.98 9.39 30.29
C ILE A 1 5.56 9.72 30.74
N GLU A 2 5.18 10.97 30.69
CA GLU A 2 3.88 11.42 31.20
C GLU A 2 2.70 10.69 30.53
N GLY A 3 1.80 10.15 31.33
CA GLY A 3 0.59 9.45 30.88
C GLY A 3 0.75 7.96 30.57
N GLY A 4 1.97 7.39 30.65
CA GLY A 4 2.20 5.97 30.38
C GLY A 4 3.63 5.52 30.58
N ILE A 5 3.94 4.35 30.02
CA ILE A 5 5.26 3.72 30.10
C ILE A 5 5.84 3.60 28.69
N TYR A 6 7.12 3.87 28.53
CA TYR A 6 7.86 3.73 27.27
C TYR A 6 9.02 2.73 27.41
N SER A 7 9.28 1.96 26.40
CA SER A 7 10.48 1.11 26.25
C SER A 7 11.12 1.37 24.91
N HIS A 8 12.44 1.55 24.90
CA HIS A 8 13.25 1.68 23.69
C HIS A 8 14.01 0.39 23.44
N TYR A 9 14.04 -0.06 22.18
CA TYR A 9 14.68 -1.32 21.77
C TYR A 9 15.90 -1.08 20.87
N GLY A 10 16.04 0.14 20.35
CA GLY A 10 17.14 0.59 19.54
C GLY A 10 16.93 0.47 18.03
N LEU A 11 17.28 1.53 17.32
CA LEU A 11 17.21 1.62 15.86
C LEU A 11 18.41 0.91 15.22
N ALA A 12 19.64 1.18 15.70
CA ALA A 12 20.87 0.58 15.20
C ALA A 12 20.85 -0.94 15.27
N GLU A 13 20.39 -1.51 16.38
CA GLU A 13 20.27 -2.96 16.56
C GLU A 13 19.26 -3.58 15.60
N GLY A 14 18.12 -2.93 15.38
CA GLY A 14 17.12 -3.39 14.42
C GLY A 14 17.65 -3.39 12.98
N ILE A 15 18.39 -2.36 12.59
CA ILE A 15 19.05 -2.29 11.26
C ILE A 15 20.08 -3.41 11.10
N LYS A 16 20.99 -3.59 12.08
CA LYS A 16 22.00 -4.67 12.06
C LYS A 16 21.35 -6.04 11.90
N HIS A 17 20.29 -6.29 12.67
CA HIS A 17 19.55 -7.54 12.60
C HIS A 17 18.90 -7.73 11.21
N THR A 18 18.22 -6.70 10.68
CA THR A 18 17.61 -6.78 9.34
C THR A 18 18.64 -7.08 8.26
N LEU A 19 19.80 -6.40 8.29
CA LEU A 19 20.88 -6.63 7.32
C LEU A 19 21.47 -8.05 7.45
N SER A 20 21.56 -8.60 8.65
CA SER A 20 22.05 -9.97 8.85
C SER A 20 21.14 -11.05 8.25
N LEU A 21 19.84 -10.79 8.17
CA LEU A 21 18.86 -11.68 7.53
C LEU A 21 18.87 -11.59 6.00
N HIS A 22 19.53 -10.59 5.42
CA HIS A 22 19.57 -10.35 3.99
C HIS A 22 21.01 -10.26 3.46
N PRO A 23 21.68 -11.39 3.21
CA PRO A 23 23.08 -11.41 2.74
C PRO A 23 23.33 -10.58 1.48
N SER A 24 22.33 -10.46 0.60
CA SER A 24 22.36 -9.60 -0.59
C SER A 24 22.51 -8.11 -0.25
N ALA A 25 22.13 -7.68 0.95
CA ALA A 25 22.28 -6.32 1.43
C ALA A 25 23.72 -5.97 1.86
N SER A 26 24.62 -6.96 1.92
CA SER A 26 26.04 -6.75 2.28
C SER A 26 26.79 -5.82 1.32
N SER A 27 26.32 -5.65 0.08
CA SER A 27 26.87 -4.74 -0.92
C SER A 27 26.35 -3.30 -0.82
N LEU A 28 25.34 -3.04 0.00
CA LEU A 28 24.77 -1.69 0.16
C LEU A 28 25.81 -0.75 0.77
N GLU A 29 25.89 0.45 0.23
CA GLU A 29 26.71 1.57 0.77
C GLU A 29 25.85 2.57 1.55
N ASN A 30 24.57 2.63 1.21
CA ASN A 30 23.59 3.51 1.83
C ASN A 30 22.34 2.71 2.18
N VAL A 31 21.78 2.99 3.36
CA VAL A 31 20.58 2.35 3.90
C VAL A 31 19.54 3.43 4.18
N GLY A 32 18.43 3.38 3.47
CA GLY A 32 17.31 4.29 3.64
C GLY A 32 16.27 3.74 4.61
N LEU A 33 15.90 4.55 5.58
CA LEU A 33 14.94 4.19 6.62
C LEU A 33 13.57 4.77 6.34
N LEU A 34 12.55 3.98 6.59
CA LEU A 34 11.16 4.41 6.71
C LEU A 34 10.74 4.24 8.17
N LEU A 35 10.36 5.32 8.82
CA LEU A 35 9.81 5.29 10.18
C LEU A 35 8.29 5.37 10.12
N ASN A 36 7.63 4.56 10.93
CA ASN A 36 6.18 4.60 11.12
C ASN A 36 5.85 4.81 12.60
N ILE A 37 4.90 5.68 12.84
CA ILE A 37 4.35 5.93 14.18
C ILE A 37 2.83 5.98 14.03
N ASP A 38 2.15 5.13 14.79
CA ASP A 38 0.69 5.08 14.80
C ASP A 38 0.18 4.51 16.13
N GLY A 39 -1.06 4.82 16.48
CA GLY A 39 -1.72 4.35 17.68
C GLY A 39 -2.50 3.06 17.46
N VAL A 40 -2.18 2.01 18.21
CA VAL A 40 -2.80 0.68 18.10
C VAL A 40 -3.60 0.35 19.34
N SER A 41 -4.94 0.28 19.23
CA SER A 41 -5.81 -0.18 20.31
C SER A 41 -5.63 -1.67 20.57
N LEU A 42 -5.46 -2.04 21.85
CA LEU A 42 -5.27 -3.44 22.25
C LEU A 42 -6.60 -4.21 22.37
N SER A 43 -7.68 -3.52 22.73
CA SER A 43 -9.01 -4.12 22.77
C SER A 43 -10.10 -3.10 22.44
N VAL A 44 -11.27 -3.58 22.04
CA VAL A 44 -12.43 -2.75 21.77
C VAL A 44 -13.06 -2.20 23.07
N SER A 45 -12.89 -2.93 24.17
CA SER A 45 -13.54 -2.64 25.46
C SER A 45 -12.69 -1.77 26.40
N SER A 46 -11.40 -1.59 26.11
CA SER A 46 -10.50 -0.76 26.92
C SER A 46 -9.90 0.38 26.10
N LYS A 47 -9.55 1.49 26.78
CA LYS A 47 -8.78 2.58 26.15
C LYS A 47 -7.28 2.27 26.07
N SER A 48 -6.86 1.06 26.49
CA SER A 48 -5.46 0.62 26.44
C SER A 48 -4.94 0.62 25.01
N CYS A 49 -3.88 1.33 24.76
CA CYS A 49 -3.29 1.45 23.43
C CYS A 49 -1.75 1.42 23.49
N LEU A 50 -1.16 0.92 22.43
CA LEU A 50 0.26 1.04 22.16
C LEU A 50 0.49 2.13 21.12
N TRP A 51 1.63 2.83 21.26
CA TRP A 51 2.16 3.74 20.26
C TRP A 51 3.58 3.29 19.93
N PRO A 52 3.74 2.32 19.03
CA PRO A 52 5.05 1.87 18.60
C PRO A 52 5.69 2.86 17.63
N ILE A 53 7.02 2.98 17.73
CA ILE A 53 7.89 3.54 16.73
C ILE A 53 8.46 2.34 15.97
N MET A 54 8.15 2.23 14.70
CA MET A 54 8.63 1.15 13.86
C MET A 54 9.54 1.66 12.77
N CYS A 55 10.46 0.82 12.34
CA CYS A 55 11.35 1.10 11.21
C CYS A 55 11.32 -0.04 10.20
N SER A 56 11.44 0.31 8.93
CA SER A 56 11.67 -0.60 7.81
C SER A 56 12.84 -0.11 6.97
N VAL A 57 13.64 -1.02 6.41
CA VAL A 57 14.74 -0.70 5.50
C VAL A 57 14.22 -0.66 4.08
N ALA A 58 14.16 0.54 3.49
CA ALA A 58 13.54 0.77 2.19
C ALA A 58 14.29 0.11 1.02
N ASP A 59 15.60 -0.05 1.13
CA ASP A 59 16.46 -0.57 0.07
C ASP A 59 16.51 -2.11 0.03
N ILE A 60 15.82 -2.77 0.99
CA ILE A 60 15.65 -4.22 1.02
C ILE A 60 14.21 -4.57 0.63
N PRO A 61 13.99 -5.17 -0.56
CA PRO A 61 12.66 -5.59 -0.98
C PRO A 61 12.00 -6.51 0.07
N ASN A 62 10.75 -6.21 0.41
CA ASN A 62 10.00 -6.98 1.40
C ASN A 62 10.66 -7.07 2.80
N SER A 63 11.48 -6.09 3.19
CA SER A 63 12.00 -5.98 4.55
C SER A 63 10.87 -6.00 5.56
N VAL A 64 11.00 -6.86 6.58
CA VAL A 64 10.03 -6.91 7.68
C VAL A 64 10.29 -5.72 8.61
N PRO A 65 9.27 -4.89 8.92
CA PRO A 65 9.42 -3.84 9.91
C PRO A 65 9.83 -4.38 11.27
N PHE A 66 10.54 -3.57 12.03
CA PHE A 66 10.91 -3.88 13.41
C PHE A 66 10.54 -2.72 14.35
N ILE A 67 10.37 -3.04 15.64
CA ILE A 67 10.00 -2.06 16.67
C ILE A 67 11.29 -1.40 17.19
N VAL A 68 11.36 -0.08 17.10
CA VAL A 68 12.45 0.75 17.66
C VAL A 68 12.15 1.14 19.11
N GLY A 69 10.90 1.45 19.39
CA GLY A 69 10.42 1.76 20.72
C GLY A 69 8.90 1.63 20.78
N CYS A 70 8.35 1.58 21.99
CA CYS A 70 6.91 1.47 22.16
C CYS A 70 6.45 2.16 23.44
N TYR A 71 5.43 2.99 23.30
CA TYR A 71 4.71 3.55 24.45
C TYR A 71 3.42 2.76 24.69
N HIS A 72 3.07 2.56 25.95
CA HIS A 72 1.78 2.05 26.40
C HIS A 72 1.10 3.04 27.34
N GLY A 73 -0.16 3.31 27.05
CA GLY A 73 -1.01 4.19 27.88
C GLY A 73 -2.49 4.00 27.58
N TYR A 74 -3.32 4.88 28.18
CA TYR A 74 -4.77 4.93 27.96
C TYR A 74 -5.18 6.09 27.04
N SER A 75 -4.19 6.78 26.51
CA SER A 75 -4.26 7.83 25.50
C SER A 75 -2.97 7.82 24.68
N LYS A 76 -2.89 8.65 23.63
CA LYS A 76 -1.61 8.94 22.98
C LYS A 76 -0.62 9.57 23.98
N PRO A 77 0.70 9.52 23.73
CA PRO A 77 1.68 10.23 24.53
C PRO A 77 1.33 11.71 24.65
N ASN A 78 1.51 12.29 25.85
CA ASN A 78 1.18 13.70 26.10
C ASN A 78 2.20 14.66 25.50
N SER A 79 3.48 14.29 25.57
CA SER A 79 4.61 15.08 25.08
C SER A 79 5.31 14.36 23.91
N VAL A 80 5.47 15.05 22.78
CA VAL A 80 6.27 14.56 21.65
C VAL A 80 7.76 14.54 22.00
N ASP A 81 8.22 15.48 22.80
CA ASP A 81 9.62 15.57 23.24
C ASP A 81 10.02 14.35 24.09
N GLU A 82 9.20 14.01 25.10
CA GLU A 82 9.44 12.82 25.92
C GLU A 82 9.31 11.53 25.11
N TYR A 83 8.33 11.46 24.20
CA TYR A 83 8.08 10.28 23.40
C TYR A 83 9.21 9.97 22.41
N LEU A 84 9.87 11.00 21.87
CA LEU A 84 10.97 10.87 20.91
C LEU A 84 12.37 11.05 21.57
N SER A 85 12.45 11.17 22.90
CA SER A 85 13.68 11.51 23.62
C SER A 85 14.85 10.54 23.38
N GLU A 86 14.55 9.25 23.21
CA GLU A 86 15.55 8.20 22.91
C GLU A 86 15.83 8.11 21.40
N LEU A 87 14.79 8.31 20.56
CA LEU A 87 14.91 8.17 19.11
C LEU A 87 15.77 9.28 18.47
N ILE A 88 15.57 10.54 18.91
CA ILE A 88 16.23 11.69 18.26
C ILE A 88 17.74 11.59 18.36
N PRO A 89 18.37 11.40 19.56
CA PRO A 89 19.82 11.26 19.65
C PRO A 89 20.37 10.08 18.85
N GLU A 90 19.68 8.93 18.84
CA GLU A 90 20.09 7.76 18.06
C GLU A 90 20.05 8.04 16.54
N LEU A 91 19.01 8.74 16.06
CA LEU A 91 18.91 9.16 14.68
C LEU A 91 19.99 10.19 14.31
N GLU A 92 20.26 11.19 15.15
CA GLU A 92 21.32 12.19 14.92
C GLU A 92 22.65 11.48 14.73
N GLU A 93 23.01 10.58 15.65
CA GLU A 93 24.27 9.80 15.58
C GLU A 93 24.36 8.97 14.29
N LEU A 94 23.28 8.23 13.95
CA LEU A 94 23.26 7.38 12.76
C LEU A 94 23.31 8.17 11.45
N LEU A 95 22.66 9.32 11.38
CA LEU A 95 22.65 10.17 10.19
C LEU A 95 23.99 10.87 9.97
N GLU A 96 24.70 11.22 11.07
CA GLU A 96 26.00 11.89 11.00
C GLU A 96 27.16 10.90 10.79
N ASN A 97 27.21 9.84 11.59
CA ASN A 97 28.34 8.92 11.67
C ASN A 97 28.15 7.63 10.86
N GLY A 98 26.91 7.32 10.46
CA GLY A 98 26.56 6.04 9.84
C GLY A 98 26.55 4.88 10.84
N LEU A 99 26.45 3.66 10.33
CA LEU A 99 26.40 2.42 11.11
C LEU A 99 27.59 1.53 10.78
N ILE A 100 28.39 1.16 11.77
CA ILE A 100 29.52 0.25 11.59
C ILE A 100 29.06 -1.20 11.69
N ILE A 101 29.29 -1.96 10.60
CA ILE A 101 29.01 -3.40 10.53
C ILE A 101 30.24 -4.09 9.93
N ASN A 102 30.80 -5.07 10.66
CA ASN A 102 31.97 -5.84 10.23
C ASN A 102 33.16 -4.96 9.77
N GLY A 103 33.40 -3.83 10.46
CA GLY A 103 34.47 -2.91 10.15
C GLY A 103 34.24 -1.97 8.95
N ARG A 104 33.05 -2.00 8.37
CA ARG A 104 32.60 -1.12 7.28
C ARG A 104 31.56 -0.15 7.79
N THR A 105 31.67 1.12 7.42
CA THR A 105 30.68 2.14 7.73
C THR A 105 29.64 2.22 6.62
N LEU A 106 28.37 1.99 6.97
CA LEU A 106 27.21 2.19 6.10
C LEU A 106 26.62 3.57 6.35
N ARG A 107 26.35 4.32 5.29
CA ARG A 107 25.60 5.58 5.39
C ARG A 107 24.14 5.28 5.70
N ILE A 108 23.60 6.00 6.66
CA ILE A 108 22.16 5.92 7.00
C ILE A 108 21.48 7.19 6.50
N SER A 109 20.33 7.03 5.89
CA SER A 109 19.47 8.13 5.45
C SER A 109 18.04 7.89 5.88
N LEU A 110 17.37 8.91 6.39
CA LEU A 110 15.94 8.83 6.69
C LEU A 110 15.16 9.25 5.45
N LYS A 111 14.45 8.32 4.84
CA LYS A 111 13.62 8.54 3.64
C LYS A 111 12.33 9.28 3.99
N ALA A 112 11.53 8.72 4.90
CA ALA A 112 10.25 9.30 5.27
C ALA A 112 9.74 8.84 6.64
N PHE A 113 8.85 9.66 7.22
CA PHE A 113 7.92 9.25 8.26
C PHE A 113 6.57 8.90 7.63
N VAL A 114 6.22 7.62 7.65
CA VAL A 114 4.96 7.08 7.12
C VAL A 114 3.93 7.07 8.25
N CYS A 115 3.06 8.07 8.30
CA CYS A 115 2.11 8.27 9.39
C CYS A 115 0.72 8.62 8.88
N ASP A 116 -0.30 8.23 9.62
CA ASP A 116 -1.64 8.74 9.41
C ASP A 116 -1.73 10.25 9.74
N ALA A 117 -2.84 10.89 9.43
CA ALA A 117 -2.99 12.33 9.64
C ALA A 117 -2.96 12.74 11.13
N PRO A 118 -3.58 12.01 12.07
CA PRO A 118 -3.45 12.25 13.51
C PRO A 118 -2.04 12.14 14.06
N ALA A 119 -1.32 11.06 13.73
CA ALA A 119 0.05 10.86 14.19
C ALA A 119 0.99 11.91 13.60
N ARG A 120 0.86 12.21 12.30
CA ARG A 120 1.61 13.31 11.66
C ARG A 120 1.39 14.64 12.36
N ALA A 121 0.13 14.99 12.65
CA ALA A 121 -0.18 16.24 13.33
C ALA A 121 0.44 16.30 14.74
N PHE A 122 0.47 15.19 15.46
CA PHE A 122 1.11 15.07 16.76
C PHE A 122 2.63 15.26 16.66
N LEU A 123 3.28 14.51 15.76
CA LEU A 123 4.74 14.55 15.61
C LEU A 123 5.26 15.92 15.16
N LEU A 124 4.55 16.55 14.24
CA LEU A 124 4.96 17.85 13.67
C LEU A 124 4.50 19.06 14.50
N GLY A 125 3.68 18.86 15.52
CA GLY A 125 3.11 19.98 16.28
C GLY A 125 2.21 20.89 15.43
N ILE A 126 1.49 20.31 14.46
CA ILE A 126 0.64 21.06 13.51
C ILE A 126 -0.85 20.86 13.78
N LYS A 127 -1.66 21.71 13.15
CA LYS A 127 -3.11 21.66 13.24
C LYS A 127 -3.65 20.31 12.75
N SER A 128 -4.53 19.70 13.55
CA SER A 128 -5.20 18.42 13.20
C SER A 128 -5.95 18.51 11.88
N HIS A 129 -6.09 17.37 11.20
CA HIS A 129 -6.78 17.21 9.91
C HIS A 129 -8.24 17.69 9.88
N THR A 130 -8.84 18.00 11.01
CA THR A 130 -10.17 18.61 11.14
C THR A 130 -10.14 20.14 11.22
N GLY A 131 -8.97 20.75 11.25
CA GLY A 131 -8.81 22.20 11.39
C GLY A 131 -8.82 22.94 10.06
N TYR A 132 -8.91 24.27 10.11
CA TYR A 132 -8.98 25.13 8.93
C TYR A 132 -7.67 25.19 8.14
N SER A 133 -6.52 25.24 8.81
CA SER A 133 -5.17 25.29 8.21
C SER A 133 -4.43 23.96 8.43
N CYS A 134 -5.06 22.84 8.08
CA CYS A 134 -4.58 21.51 8.47
C CYS A 134 -3.66 20.82 7.44
N CYS A 135 -3.58 21.29 6.18
CA CYS A 135 -2.73 20.66 5.20
C CYS A 135 -1.25 20.89 5.48
N GLY A 136 -0.47 19.81 5.62
CA GLY A 136 0.98 19.88 5.81
C GLY A 136 1.79 20.20 4.56
N LYS A 137 1.15 20.17 3.36
CA LYS A 137 1.82 20.36 2.07
C LYS A 137 1.55 21.74 1.44
N CYS A 138 0.41 22.37 1.72
CA CYS A 138 0.05 23.67 1.15
C CYS A 138 -0.69 24.56 2.16
N LYS A 139 -0.83 25.84 1.80
CA LYS A 139 -1.44 26.88 2.64
C LYS A 139 -2.97 26.98 2.44
N VAL A 140 -3.64 25.87 2.07
CA VAL A 140 -5.10 25.86 1.97
C VAL A 140 -5.73 26.26 3.30
N ARG A 141 -6.75 27.11 3.22
CA ARG A 141 -7.62 27.44 4.35
C ARG A 141 -9.03 26.92 4.07
N GLY A 142 -9.53 26.12 5.00
CA GLY A 142 -10.87 25.55 4.89
C GLY A 142 -11.97 26.55 5.26
N ASP A 143 -13.16 26.27 4.77
CA ASP A 143 -14.40 26.97 5.11
C ASP A 143 -15.30 26.02 5.93
N TYR A 144 -16.08 26.58 6.86
CA TYR A 144 -17.06 25.77 7.60
C TYR A 144 -18.36 25.68 6.81
N ILE A 145 -18.67 24.49 6.29
CA ILE A 145 -19.83 24.24 5.44
C ILE A 145 -20.62 23.07 6.00
N LYS A 146 -21.89 23.25 6.31
CA LYS A 146 -22.81 22.20 6.77
C LYS A 146 -22.22 21.30 7.86
N GLY A 147 -21.64 21.90 8.91
CA GLY A 147 -21.17 21.18 10.09
C GLY A 147 -19.75 20.61 10.02
N ARG A 148 -18.97 20.89 8.95
CA ARG A 148 -17.60 20.41 8.81
C ARG A 148 -16.69 21.40 8.09
N VAL A 149 -15.38 21.26 8.29
CA VAL A 149 -14.37 22.03 7.56
C VAL A 149 -14.20 21.43 6.17
N SER A 150 -14.33 22.24 5.16
CA SER A 150 -14.23 21.92 3.74
C SER A 150 -13.01 22.59 3.12
N LEU A 151 -12.11 21.82 2.48
CA LEU A 151 -10.86 22.30 1.88
C LEU A 151 -11.02 22.39 0.37
N ARG A 152 -11.68 23.43 -0.09
CA ARG A 152 -12.00 23.63 -1.51
C ARG A 152 -10.83 24.18 -2.33
N GLY A 153 -10.91 24.01 -3.64
CA GLY A 153 -9.92 24.50 -4.62
C GLY A 153 -8.86 23.45 -4.95
N VAL A 154 -8.14 23.72 -6.05
CA VAL A 154 -7.13 22.80 -6.61
C VAL A 154 -5.75 23.46 -6.79
N LEU A 155 -5.65 24.76 -6.51
CA LEU A 155 -4.41 25.55 -6.60
C LEU A 155 -4.20 26.28 -5.28
N HIS A 156 -3.15 25.91 -4.58
CA HIS A 156 -2.77 26.52 -3.30
C HIS A 156 -1.25 26.68 -3.25
N GLU A 157 -0.80 27.74 -2.58
CA GLU A 157 0.61 27.98 -2.33
C GLU A 157 1.22 26.81 -1.53
N PRO A 158 2.33 26.21 -2.00
CA PRO A 158 2.99 25.13 -1.26
C PRO A 158 3.60 25.65 0.04
N ARG A 159 3.66 24.80 1.06
CA ARG A 159 4.49 25.01 2.24
C ARG A 159 5.92 24.60 1.95
N THR A 160 6.87 25.28 2.58
CA THR A 160 8.30 24.97 2.48
C THR A 160 8.85 24.55 3.83
N ASN A 161 9.99 23.84 3.81
CA ASN A 161 10.73 23.51 5.03
C ASN A 161 11.09 24.76 5.85
N ASP A 162 11.50 25.84 5.16
CA ASP A 162 11.84 27.11 5.81
C ASP A 162 10.63 27.77 6.48
N ASP A 163 9.47 27.78 5.81
CA ASP A 163 8.23 28.29 6.42
C ASP A 163 7.86 27.50 7.66
N PHE A 164 8.03 26.16 7.62
CA PHE A 164 7.77 25.28 8.76
C PHE A 164 8.73 25.58 9.92
N ARG A 165 10.05 25.58 9.68
CA ARG A 165 11.08 25.80 10.72
C ARG A 165 11.01 27.19 11.35
N GLN A 166 10.63 28.20 10.55
CA GLN A 166 10.41 29.56 11.03
C GLN A 166 9.01 29.79 11.64
N LYS A 167 8.13 28.77 11.64
CA LYS A 167 6.74 28.86 12.14
C LYS A 167 5.96 30.04 11.57
N LYS A 168 6.14 30.32 10.27
CA LYS A 168 5.50 31.50 9.62
C LYS A 168 3.97 31.49 9.67
N ASP A 169 3.36 30.30 9.73
CA ASP A 169 1.91 30.14 9.84
C ASP A 169 1.54 29.62 11.23
N SER A 170 1.28 30.54 12.16
CA SER A 170 0.86 30.22 13.53
C SER A 170 -0.51 29.52 13.61
N THR A 171 -1.32 29.58 12.55
CA THR A 171 -2.60 28.86 12.52
C THR A 171 -2.42 27.40 12.14
N HIS A 172 -1.27 27.05 11.57
CA HIS A 172 -0.85 25.69 11.21
C HIS A 172 0.12 25.10 12.24
N ASN A 173 1.22 25.80 12.54
CA ASN A 173 2.22 25.38 13.52
C ASN A 173 1.77 25.76 14.93
N ILE A 174 1.24 24.80 15.70
CA ILE A 174 0.59 25.06 17.01
C ILE A 174 1.46 24.72 18.21
N SER A 175 2.52 23.92 18.02
CA SER A 175 3.49 23.58 19.05
C SER A 175 4.87 23.30 18.47
N ASP A 176 5.87 23.14 19.32
CA ASP A 176 7.22 22.72 18.94
C ASP A 176 7.26 21.23 18.65
N THR A 177 8.31 20.81 17.94
CA THR A 177 8.65 19.40 17.72
C THR A 177 10.16 19.21 17.79
N PRO A 178 10.66 18.17 18.47
CA PRO A 178 12.08 17.87 18.52
C PRO A 178 12.66 17.42 17.16
N LEU A 179 11.80 17.03 16.20
CA LEU A 179 12.21 16.61 14.87
C LEU A 179 12.94 17.70 14.08
N VAL A 180 12.80 18.98 14.43
CA VAL A 180 13.54 20.08 13.80
C VAL A 180 15.05 20.03 14.08
N LYS A 181 15.52 19.26 15.06
CA LYS A 181 16.95 19.02 15.32
C LYS A 181 17.57 18.19 14.20
N LEU A 182 16.79 17.29 13.59
CA LEU A 182 17.26 16.43 12.52
C LEU A 182 17.40 17.19 11.19
N PRO A 183 18.32 16.78 10.30
CA PRO A 183 18.52 17.38 8.99
C PRO A 183 17.43 16.92 8.00
N LEU A 184 16.16 17.14 8.34
CA LEU A 184 14.99 16.71 7.58
C LEU A 184 14.29 17.89 6.92
N ASP A 185 13.68 17.62 5.76
CA ASP A 185 12.65 18.49 5.21
C ASP A 185 11.30 18.13 5.87
N MET A 186 10.82 19.05 6.72
CA MET A 186 9.62 18.84 7.55
C MET A 186 8.32 18.80 6.74
N VAL A 187 8.36 19.11 5.45
CA VAL A 187 7.23 19.05 4.53
C VAL A 187 7.35 17.82 3.62
N VAL A 188 8.51 17.62 3.01
CA VAL A 188 8.71 16.57 2.00
C VAL A 188 8.75 15.19 2.65
N GLN A 189 9.52 15.01 3.74
CA GLN A 189 9.74 13.69 4.36
C GLN A 189 8.56 13.17 5.22
N PHE A 190 7.43 13.86 5.16
CA PHE A 190 6.14 13.42 5.71
C PHE A 190 5.10 13.26 4.58
N PRO A 191 5.23 12.23 3.71
CA PRO A 191 4.32 12.00 2.60
C PRO A 191 2.89 11.77 3.08
N PHE A 192 1.92 12.02 2.18
CA PHE A 192 0.55 11.60 2.41
C PHE A 192 0.44 10.11 2.15
N GLU A 193 0.27 9.35 3.22
CA GLU A 193 0.22 7.92 3.20
C GLU A 193 -1.06 7.42 2.51
N TYR A 194 -0.91 6.68 1.42
CA TYR A 194 -2.04 6.42 0.53
C TYR A 194 -3.04 5.39 1.07
N MET A 195 -2.66 4.49 1.97
CA MET A 195 -3.58 3.54 2.58
C MET A 195 -4.67 4.26 3.38
N HIS A 196 -4.28 5.20 4.25
CA HIS A 196 -5.22 6.00 5.03
C HIS A 196 -5.89 7.09 4.18
N LEU A 197 -5.12 7.82 3.37
CA LEU A 197 -5.67 8.92 2.58
C LEU A 197 -6.63 8.42 1.49
N VAL A 198 -6.21 7.45 0.68
CA VAL A 198 -6.94 7.02 -0.51
C VAL A 198 -7.85 5.85 -0.22
N CYS A 199 -7.32 4.74 0.34
CA CYS A 199 -8.13 3.54 0.54
C CYS A 199 -9.19 3.76 1.62
N LEU A 200 -8.78 3.99 2.87
CA LEU A 200 -9.69 4.22 3.99
C LEU A 200 -10.38 5.59 3.93
N GLY A 201 -9.73 6.58 3.34
CA GLY A 201 -10.26 7.93 3.20
C GLY A 201 -11.20 8.07 2.00
N VAL A 202 -10.64 8.32 0.81
CA VAL A 202 -11.42 8.72 -0.37
C VAL A 202 -12.24 7.58 -0.96
N THR A 203 -11.67 6.37 -1.12
CA THR A 203 -12.37 5.25 -1.72
C THR A 203 -13.57 4.83 -0.88
N ARG A 204 -13.35 4.66 0.44
CA ARG A 204 -14.45 4.36 1.37
C ARG A 204 -15.51 5.47 1.38
N LYS A 205 -15.08 6.74 1.34
CA LYS A 205 -15.99 7.89 1.28
C LYS A 205 -16.87 7.85 0.03
N LEU A 206 -16.31 7.56 -1.16
CA LEU A 206 -17.09 7.43 -2.38
C LEU A 206 -18.16 6.34 -2.25
N ILE A 207 -17.79 5.15 -1.79
CA ILE A 207 -18.72 4.05 -1.59
C ILE A 207 -19.84 4.44 -0.60
N ILE A 208 -19.47 5.09 0.51
CA ILE A 208 -20.47 5.57 1.50
C ILE A 208 -21.39 6.62 0.90
N LEU A 209 -20.90 7.54 0.08
CA LEU A 209 -21.72 8.53 -0.61
C LEU A 209 -22.70 7.88 -1.57
N TRP A 210 -22.29 6.85 -2.30
CA TRP A 210 -23.19 6.09 -3.18
C TRP A 210 -24.22 5.26 -2.42
N ILE A 211 -23.95 4.83 -1.20
CA ILE A 211 -24.90 4.02 -0.39
C ILE A 211 -25.79 4.90 0.50
N ARG A 212 -25.23 5.95 1.13
CA ARG A 212 -25.86 6.73 2.20
C ARG A 212 -25.82 8.25 1.99
N GLY A 213 -25.30 8.72 0.84
CA GLY A 213 -25.21 10.14 0.52
C GLY A 213 -26.53 10.78 0.12
N HIS A 214 -26.46 11.95 -0.49
CA HIS A 214 -27.62 12.66 -1.05
C HIS A 214 -28.32 11.81 -2.10
N LEU A 215 -29.62 12.00 -2.28
CA LEU A 215 -30.44 11.20 -3.20
C LEU A 215 -29.89 11.19 -4.63
N GLU A 216 -29.33 12.31 -5.09
CA GLU A 216 -28.78 12.45 -6.44
C GLU A 216 -27.57 11.55 -6.73
N CYS A 217 -26.76 11.24 -5.71
CA CYS A 217 -25.57 10.40 -5.87
C CYS A 217 -25.78 8.97 -5.34
N ARG A 218 -26.93 8.72 -4.71
CA ARG A 218 -27.19 7.43 -4.04
C ARG A 218 -27.74 6.41 -5.01
N ILE A 219 -27.15 5.22 -5.01
CA ILE A 219 -27.68 4.05 -5.74
C ILE A 219 -28.93 3.49 -5.05
N THR A 220 -29.78 2.86 -5.83
CA THR A 220 -30.98 2.20 -5.29
C THR A 220 -30.60 0.96 -4.47
N PRO A 221 -31.46 0.50 -3.52
CA PRO A 221 -31.24 -0.75 -2.81
C PRO A 221 -31.09 -1.97 -3.74
N SER A 222 -31.82 -1.98 -4.85
CA SER A 222 -31.71 -3.04 -5.86
C SER A 222 -30.34 -3.03 -6.53
N THR A 223 -29.83 -1.85 -6.93
CA THR A 223 -28.49 -1.68 -7.50
C THR A 223 -27.42 -2.10 -6.50
N MET A 224 -27.56 -1.71 -5.22
CA MET A 224 -26.62 -2.12 -4.16
C MET A 224 -26.55 -3.64 -4.01
N LYS A 225 -27.68 -4.33 -3.97
CA LYS A 225 -27.75 -5.80 -3.93
C LYS A 225 -27.10 -6.44 -5.16
N HIS A 226 -27.32 -5.86 -6.34
CA HIS A 226 -26.70 -6.34 -7.59
C HIS A 226 -25.17 -6.20 -7.56
N VAL A 227 -24.63 -5.06 -7.14
CA VAL A 227 -23.16 -4.85 -7.00
C VAL A 227 -22.60 -5.80 -5.95
N SER A 228 -23.28 -5.98 -4.82
CA SER A 228 -22.87 -6.90 -3.75
C SER A 228 -22.82 -8.36 -4.23
N ALA A 229 -23.82 -8.79 -4.99
CA ALA A 229 -23.82 -10.11 -5.60
C ALA A 229 -22.67 -10.28 -6.60
N SER A 230 -22.41 -9.26 -7.43
CA SER A 230 -21.30 -9.25 -8.39
C SER A 230 -19.95 -9.34 -7.66
N LEU A 231 -19.72 -8.56 -6.61
CA LEU A 231 -18.50 -8.61 -5.79
C LEU A 231 -18.27 -10.00 -5.19
N LYS A 232 -19.30 -10.60 -4.59
CA LYS A 232 -19.22 -11.96 -4.03
C LYS A 232 -18.89 -13.00 -5.11
N ALA A 233 -19.47 -12.87 -6.30
CA ALA A 233 -19.18 -13.76 -7.43
C ALA A 233 -17.72 -13.66 -7.90
N LEU A 234 -17.07 -12.51 -7.73
CA LEU A 234 -15.66 -12.32 -8.05
C LEU A 234 -14.71 -12.97 -7.02
N ALA A 235 -15.18 -13.37 -5.85
CA ALA A 235 -14.32 -13.90 -4.78
C ALA A 235 -13.47 -15.09 -5.21
N GLY A 236 -14.03 -15.98 -6.05
CA GLY A 236 -13.32 -17.13 -6.62
C GLY A 236 -12.27 -16.78 -7.68
N PHE A 237 -12.21 -15.55 -8.18
CA PHE A 237 -11.30 -15.12 -9.25
C PHE A 237 -10.13 -14.28 -8.75
N ILE A 238 -10.05 -14.06 -7.45
CA ILE A 238 -9.01 -13.23 -6.84
C ILE A 238 -7.74 -14.06 -6.59
N PRO A 239 -6.58 -13.62 -7.11
CA PRO A 239 -5.30 -14.28 -6.92
C PRO A 239 -4.83 -14.38 -5.46
N CYS A 240 -3.82 -15.21 -5.22
CA CYS A 240 -3.27 -15.46 -3.87
C CYS A 240 -2.52 -14.27 -3.27
N GLU A 241 -2.16 -13.27 -4.06
CA GLU A 241 -1.52 -12.03 -3.60
C GLU A 241 -2.45 -11.11 -2.82
N PHE A 242 -3.75 -11.38 -2.83
CA PHE A 242 -4.73 -10.62 -2.06
C PHE A 242 -5.05 -11.35 -0.76
N ALA A 243 -4.79 -10.72 0.37
CA ALA A 243 -5.08 -11.27 1.70
C ALA A 243 -6.58 -11.53 1.94
N ARG A 244 -7.45 -10.76 1.26
CA ARG A 244 -8.90 -10.82 1.46
C ARG A 244 -9.68 -10.97 0.16
N ARG A 245 -10.84 -11.62 0.26
CA ARG A 245 -11.81 -11.75 -0.84
C ARG A 245 -12.80 -10.58 -0.82
N PRO A 246 -13.39 -10.19 -1.98
CA PRO A 246 -14.41 -9.15 -2.04
C PRO A 246 -15.64 -9.51 -1.19
N ARG A 247 -16.12 -8.54 -0.43
CA ARG A 247 -17.34 -8.63 0.38
C ARG A 247 -18.44 -7.76 -0.19
N ALA A 248 -19.66 -7.94 0.33
CA ALA A 248 -20.82 -7.14 -0.02
C ALA A 248 -20.67 -5.67 0.38
N LEU A 249 -21.30 -4.76 -0.37
CA LEU A 249 -21.31 -3.32 -0.05
C LEU A 249 -22.00 -3.01 1.27
N GLU A 250 -22.97 -3.82 1.69
CA GLU A 250 -23.65 -3.72 2.98
C GLU A 250 -22.67 -3.81 4.15
N GLU A 251 -21.54 -4.47 3.95
CA GLU A 251 -20.49 -4.65 4.96
C GLU A 251 -19.39 -3.56 4.91
N ILE A 252 -19.61 -2.46 4.19
CA ILE A 252 -18.59 -1.41 3.97
C ILE A 252 -17.95 -0.89 5.27
N ASP A 253 -18.72 -0.87 6.37
CA ASP A 253 -18.20 -0.42 7.66
C ASP A 253 -17.12 -1.34 8.24
N ARG A 254 -17.06 -2.59 7.77
CA ARG A 254 -16.08 -3.62 8.15
C ARG A 254 -14.96 -3.83 7.13
N TRP A 255 -15.06 -3.21 5.96
CA TRP A 255 -14.02 -3.37 4.94
C TRP A 255 -12.69 -2.83 5.43
N LYS A 256 -11.64 -3.61 5.23
CA LYS A 256 -10.26 -3.23 5.55
C LYS A 256 -9.62 -2.45 4.39
N ALA A 257 -8.50 -1.83 4.65
CA ALA A 257 -7.77 -1.06 3.64
C ALA A 257 -7.41 -1.89 2.39
N THR A 258 -7.04 -3.16 2.57
CA THR A 258 -6.74 -4.10 1.47
C THR A 258 -7.95 -4.36 0.58
N GLU A 259 -9.16 -4.47 1.13
CA GLU A 259 -10.40 -4.64 0.35
C GLU A 259 -10.76 -3.36 -0.43
N LEU A 260 -10.53 -2.20 0.18
CA LEU A 260 -10.72 -0.91 -0.48
C LEU A 260 -9.69 -0.68 -1.59
N ARG A 261 -8.44 -1.10 -1.40
CA ARG A 261 -7.40 -1.13 -2.44
C ARG A 261 -7.79 -2.05 -3.59
N GLN A 262 -8.24 -3.25 -3.27
CA GLN A 262 -8.71 -4.23 -4.25
C GLN A 262 -9.91 -3.69 -5.05
N PHE A 263 -10.86 -3.05 -4.39
CA PHE A 263 -11.99 -2.42 -5.05
C PHE A 263 -11.53 -1.28 -5.97
N LEU A 264 -10.73 -0.35 -5.47
CA LEU A 264 -10.26 0.79 -6.24
C LEU A 264 -9.47 0.36 -7.48
N LEU A 265 -8.52 -0.57 -7.33
CA LEU A 265 -7.54 -0.87 -8.38
C LEU A 265 -7.98 -2.00 -9.32
N TYR A 266 -8.93 -2.87 -8.92
CA TYR A 266 -9.25 -4.07 -9.69
C TYR A 266 -10.74 -4.33 -9.87
N THR A 267 -11.53 -4.53 -8.81
CA THR A 267 -12.92 -4.98 -8.94
C THR A 267 -13.90 -3.86 -9.25
N GLY A 268 -13.65 -2.64 -8.77
CA GLY A 268 -14.52 -1.48 -8.93
C GLY A 268 -14.84 -1.14 -10.40
N PRO A 269 -13.86 -1.01 -11.30
CA PRO A 269 -14.13 -0.74 -12.72
C PRO A 269 -15.04 -1.78 -13.38
N VAL A 270 -14.97 -3.03 -12.91
CA VAL A 270 -15.76 -4.15 -13.45
C VAL A 270 -17.21 -4.10 -12.94
N VAL A 271 -17.40 -4.00 -11.61
CA VAL A 271 -18.72 -4.10 -11.02
C VAL A 271 -19.56 -2.81 -11.12
N LEU A 272 -18.90 -1.65 -11.27
CA LEU A 272 -19.59 -0.35 -11.35
C LEU A 272 -20.00 0.05 -12.77
N SER A 273 -19.35 -0.49 -13.80
CA SER A 273 -19.47 -0.02 -15.19
C SER A 273 -20.90 -0.06 -15.75
N SER A 274 -21.72 -1.00 -15.31
CA SER A 274 -23.07 -1.19 -15.81
C SER A 274 -24.19 -0.71 -14.85
N VAL A 275 -23.82 -0.20 -13.68
CA VAL A 275 -24.80 0.06 -12.60
C VAL A 275 -24.71 1.47 -12.02
N LEU A 276 -23.53 2.11 -12.09
CA LEU A 276 -23.37 3.48 -11.63
C LEU A 276 -23.66 4.47 -12.77
N ASP A 277 -24.35 5.57 -12.45
CA ASP A 277 -24.56 6.63 -13.43
C ASP A 277 -23.23 7.06 -14.06
N LYS A 278 -23.25 7.32 -15.37
CA LYS A 278 -22.06 7.62 -16.17
C LYS A 278 -21.17 8.72 -15.57
N LYS A 279 -21.76 9.78 -15.01
CA LYS A 279 -20.99 10.89 -14.41
C LYS A 279 -20.21 10.45 -13.16
N TYR A 280 -20.80 9.62 -12.30
CA TYR A 280 -20.14 9.09 -11.10
C TYR A 280 -19.14 8.01 -11.45
N PHE A 281 -19.46 7.15 -12.43
CA PHE A 281 -18.51 6.15 -12.92
C PHE A 281 -17.28 6.79 -13.56
N GLN A 282 -17.46 7.79 -14.41
CA GLN A 282 -16.35 8.55 -14.99
C GLN A 282 -15.52 9.26 -13.90
N HIS A 283 -16.17 9.83 -12.91
CA HIS A 283 -15.48 10.44 -11.78
C HIS A 283 -14.64 9.42 -10.99
N PHE A 284 -15.19 8.23 -10.72
CA PHE A 284 -14.44 7.13 -10.12
C PHE A 284 -13.24 6.70 -10.98
N LEU A 285 -13.39 6.62 -12.29
CA LEU A 285 -12.29 6.27 -13.21
C LEU A 285 -11.14 7.30 -13.19
N LEU A 286 -11.40 8.58 -12.91
CA LEU A 286 -10.31 9.56 -12.69
C LEU A 286 -9.41 9.13 -11.54
N LEU A 287 -9.99 8.72 -10.41
CA LEU A 287 -9.25 8.24 -9.25
C LEU A 287 -8.58 6.89 -9.56
N HIS A 288 -9.33 5.92 -10.10
CA HIS A 288 -8.82 4.60 -10.46
C HIS A 288 -7.57 4.67 -11.35
N VAL A 289 -7.64 5.39 -12.46
CA VAL A 289 -6.53 5.51 -13.42
C VAL A 289 -5.33 6.21 -12.77
N SER A 290 -5.57 7.32 -12.06
CA SER A 290 -4.50 8.05 -11.37
C SER A 290 -3.76 7.15 -10.39
N LEU A 291 -4.49 6.40 -9.57
CA LEU A 291 -3.86 5.54 -8.56
C LEU A 291 -3.15 4.33 -9.21
N ARG A 292 -3.69 3.76 -10.28
CA ARG A 292 -2.95 2.72 -11.03
C ARG A 292 -1.62 3.24 -11.57
N LEU A 293 -1.57 4.48 -12.05
CA LEU A 293 -0.34 5.11 -12.55
C LEU A 293 0.66 5.41 -11.43
N LEU A 294 0.21 5.85 -10.26
CA LEU A 294 1.07 6.26 -9.14
C LEU A 294 1.50 5.09 -8.24
N VAL A 295 0.73 4.00 -8.18
CA VAL A 295 1.07 2.77 -7.45
C VAL A 295 1.93 1.84 -8.30
N GLY A 296 1.68 1.74 -9.60
CA GLY A 296 2.49 0.91 -10.49
C GLY A 296 3.92 1.44 -10.61
N ALA A 297 4.91 0.66 -10.20
CA ALA A 297 6.31 1.10 -10.18
C ALA A 297 6.82 1.55 -11.55
N LYS A 298 6.53 0.78 -12.62
CA LYS A 298 6.93 1.10 -13.99
C LYS A 298 6.27 2.36 -14.54
N THR A 299 4.98 2.58 -14.24
CA THR A 299 4.23 3.75 -14.70
C THR A 299 4.59 4.99 -13.90
N CYS A 300 4.76 4.84 -12.59
CA CYS A 300 5.17 5.92 -11.70
C CYS A 300 6.58 6.44 -12.04
N ALA A 301 7.50 5.60 -12.49
CA ALA A 301 8.83 6.02 -12.90
C ALA A 301 8.82 7.02 -14.08
N GLN A 302 7.78 7.02 -14.90
CA GLN A 302 7.64 7.88 -16.07
C GLN A 302 7.03 9.23 -15.69
N SER A 303 7.80 10.33 -15.79
CA SER A 303 7.36 11.69 -15.40
C SER A 303 6.10 12.15 -16.11
N GLN A 304 5.95 11.78 -17.40
CA GLN A 304 4.77 12.11 -18.20
C GLN A 304 3.49 11.45 -17.65
N LEU A 305 3.59 10.18 -17.25
CA LEU A 305 2.46 9.44 -16.67
C LEU A 305 2.12 9.96 -15.28
N ARG A 306 3.13 10.32 -14.47
CA ARG A 306 2.91 11.02 -13.17
C ARG A 306 2.19 12.34 -13.36
N SER A 307 2.64 13.17 -14.32
CA SER A 307 2.00 14.46 -14.63
C SER A 307 0.56 14.28 -15.09
N TYR A 308 0.30 13.27 -15.91
CA TYR A 308 -1.05 12.92 -16.35
C TYR A 308 -1.93 12.50 -15.16
N ALA A 309 -1.42 11.63 -14.28
CA ALA A 309 -2.13 11.26 -13.04
C ALA A 309 -2.49 12.49 -12.19
N GLY A 310 -1.57 13.46 -12.08
CA GLY A 310 -1.81 14.73 -11.39
C GLY A 310 -2.93 15.55 -12.02
N ALA A 311 -2.97 15.63 -13.34
CA ALA A 311 -4.07 16.30 -14.05
C ALA A 311 -5.42 15.63 -13.79
N LEU A 312 -5.45 14.29 -13.73
CA LEU A 312 -6.66 13.53 -13.42
C LEU A 312 -7.10 13.76 -11.96
N LEU A 313 -6.17 13.75 -10.99
CA LEU A 313 -6.48 14.02 -9.58
C LEU A 313 -6.98 15.45 -9.37
N LYS A 314 -6.38 16.46 -10.04
CA LYS A 314 -6.88 17.83 -10.03
C LYS A 314 -8.31 17.90 -10.59
N ARG A 315 -8.58 17.17 -11.68
CA ARG A 315 -9.92 17.07 -12.25
C ARG A 315 -10.90 16.38 -11.30
N PHE A 316 -10.49 15.29 -10.67
CA PHE A 316 -11.28 14.57 -9.66
C PHE A 316 -11.67 15.52 -8.51
N VAL A 317 -10.70 16.21 -7.92
CA VAL A 317 -10.95 17.14 -6.82
C VAL A 317 -11.84 18.30 -7.26
N ARG A 318 -11.61 18.88 -8.44
CA ARG A 318 -12.40 20.01 -8.95
C ARG A 318 -13.90 19.71 -9.04
N PHE A 319 -14.26 18.54 -9.55
CA PHE A 319 -15.66 18.15 -9.72
C PHE A 319 -16.28 17.46 -8.51
N PHE A 320 -15.53 17.30 -7.41
CA PHE A 320 -16.02 16.56 -6.25
C PHE A 320 -17.24 17.24 -5.60
N GLY A 321 -17.19 18.57 -5.43
CA GLY A 321 -18.30 19.33 -4.85
C GLY A 321 -19.56 19.34 -5.73
N ASP A 322 -19.39 19.49 -7.04
CA ASP A 322 -20.51 19.47 -8.00
C ASP A 322 -21.27 18.14 -7.98
N LEU A 323 -20.58 17.05 -7.70
CA LEU A 323 -21.15 15.69 -7.68
C LEU A 323 -21.69 15.27 -6.31
N TYR A 324 -21.05 15.71 -5.22
CA TYR A 324 -21.31 15.19 -3.89
C TYR A 324 -21.62 16.26 -2.83
N GLY A 325 -21.51 17.53 -3.17
CA GLY A 325 -21.69 18.68 -2.28
C GLY A 325 -20.37 19.27 -1.76
N ASP A 326 -20.36 20.59 -1.63
CA ASP A 326 -19.17 21.36 -1.22
C ASP A 326 -18.66 21.00 0.18
N GLU A 327 -19.54 20.56 1.07
CA GLU A 327 -19.18 20.08 2.40
C GLU A 327 -18.38 18.77 2.39
N GLN A 328 -18.25 18.12 1.23
CA GLN A 328 -17.57 16.84 1.09
C GLN A 328 -16.07 16.95 0.78
N TYR A 329 -15.53 18.15 0.55
CA TYR A 329 -14.09 18.39 0.38
C TYR A 329 -13.34 18.20 1.70
N SER A 330 -13.20 16.95 2.14
CA SER A 330 -12.46 16.60 3.35
C SER A 330 -10.95 16.73 3.15
N TYR A 331 -10.20 16.68 4.25
CA TYR A 331 -8.73 16.59 4.25
C TYR A 331 -8.21 15.52 3.27
N ASN A 332 -8.81 14.32 3.25
CA ASN A 332 -8.38 13.24 2.38
C ASN A 332 -8.64 13.53 0.89
N VAL A 333 -9.77 14.17 0.56
CA VAL A 333 -10.08 14.58 -0.83
C VAL A 333 -9.09 15.64 -1.31
N HIS A 334 -8.82 16.66 -0.48
CA HIS A 334 -7.81 17.68 -0.77
C HIS A 334 -6.41 17.08 -0.90
N GLY A 335 -6.05 16.15 -0.02
CA GLY A 335 -4.74 15.49 0.02
C GLY A 335 -4.34 14.78 -1.28
N LEU A 336 -5.32 14.38 -2.09
CA LEU A 336 -5.05 13.78 -3.41
C LEU A 336 -4.20 14.67 -4.32
N LEU A 337 -4.28 15.99 -4.15
CA LEU A 337 -3.53 16.97 -4.96
C LEU A 337 -2.02 16.86 -4.78
N HIS A 338 -1.55 16.28 -3.67
CA HIS A 338 -0.14 16.23 -3.30
C HIS A 338 0.52 14.86 -3.58
N LEU A 339 -0.27 13.83 -3.97
CA LEU A 339 0.26 12.47 -4.20
C LEU A 339 1.26 12.40 -5.34
N VAL A 340 1.16 13.30 -6.32
CA VAL A 340 2.10 13.35 -7.46
C VAL A 340 3.48 13.81 -7.02
N ASP A 341 3.54 14.81 -6.14
CA ASP A 341 4.80 15.33 -5.60
C ASP A 341 5.44 14.28 -4.69
N ASP A 342 4.64 13.61 -3.84
CA ASP A 342 5.11 12.49 -3.04
C ASP A 342 5.64 11.36 -3.93
N SER A 343 4.93 11.01 -5.01
CA SER A 343 5.38 9.98 -5.95
C SER A 343 6.61 10.39 -6.77
N ALA A 344 6.82 11.66 -7.02
CA ALA A 344 8.03 12.16 -7.67
C ALA A 344 9.26 12.00 -6.77
N THR A 345 9.07 12.16 -5.46
CA THR A 345 10.13 12.05 -4.45
C THR A 345 10.43 10.60 -4.08
N PHE A 346 9.40 9.78 -3.85
CA PHE A 346 9.54 8.45 -3.27
C PHE A 346 9.32 7.30 -4.28
N GLY A 347 8.98 7.62 -5.51
CA GLY A 347 8.59 6.61 -6.51
C GLY A 347 7.15 6.15 -6.30
N SER A 348 6.90 4.86 -6.48
CA SER A 348 5.57 4.27 -6.25
C SER A 348 5.03 4.66 -4.87
N LEU A 349 3.73 5.00 -4.80
CA LEU A 349 3.07 5.29 -3.52
C LEU A 349 3.10 4.09 -2.56
N ASP A 350 3.29 2.88 -3.07
CA ASP A 350 3.46 1.68 -2.25
C ASP A 350 4.76 1.70 -1.44
N ASN A 351 5.80 2.41 -1.93
CA ASN A 351 7.09 2.53 -1.24
C ASN A 351 6.99 3.28 0.10
N VAL A 352 6.02 4.16 0.25
CA VAL A 352 5.77 4.96 1.47
C VAL A 352 4.39 4.68 2.04
N SER A 353 3.89 3.46 1.87
CA SER A 353 2.60 3.00 2.35
C SER A 353 2.68 2.40 3.75
N ALA A 354 1.62 2.58 4.53
CA ALA A 354 1.49 2.00 5.87
C ALA A 354 1.13 0.51 5.87
N PHE A 355 0.81 -0.11 4.72
CA PHE A 355 0.37 -1.51 4.68
C PHE A 355 1.34 -2.48 5.36
N GLN A 356 2.65 -2.33 5.15
CA GLN A 356 3.65 -3.20 5.78
C GLN A 356 3.68 -3.06 7.31
N PHE A 357 3.45 -1.85 7.81
CA PHE A 357 3.42 -1.56 9.25
C PHE A 357 2.13 -2.05 9.89
N GLU A 358 0.98 -1.87 9.22
CA GLU A 358 -0.31 -2.40 9.67
C GLU A 358 -0.29 -3.94 9.76
N ASN A 359 0.31 -4.62 8.79
CA ASN A 359 0.51 -6.06 8.86
C ASN A 359 1.38 -6.45 10.08
N TYR A 360 2.39 -5.67 10.39
CA TYR A 360 3.22 -5.92 11.56
C TYR A 360 2.49 -5.62 12.88
N PHE A 361 1.60 -4.64 12.93
CA PHE A 361 0.76 -4.38 14.10
C PHE A 361 -0.10 -5.59 14.47
N HIS A 362 -0.63 -6.26 13.46
CA HIS A 362 -1.40 -7.49 13.71
C HIS A 362 -0.52 -8.57 14.37
N ARG A 363 0.68 -8.79 13.84
CA ARG A 363 1.68 -9.70 14.44
C ARG A 363 2.05 -9.27 15.87
N MET A 364 2.29 -7.98 16.10
CA MET A 364 2.62 -7.41 17.41
C MET A 364 1.50 -7.65 18.44
N LYS A 365 0.24 -7.51 18.06
CA LYS A 365 -0.90 -7.83 18.93
C LYS A 365 -0.88 -9.29 19.38
N GLY A 366 -0.48 -10.21 18.52
CA GLY A 366 -0.32 -11.62 18.84
C GLY A 366 0.77 -11.92 19.88
N PHE A 367 1.68 -10.96 20.17
CA PHE A 367 2.67 -11.09 21.23
C PHE A 367 2.11 -10.80 22.62
N ILE A 368 0.90 -10.24 22.71
CA ILE A 368 0.24 -9.81 23.93
C ILE A 368 -0.96 -10.73 24.18
N SER A 369 -0.81 -11.66 25.11
CA SER A 369 -1.84 -12.65 25.42
C SER A 369 -2.88 -12.16 26.46
N GLN A 370 -2.51 -11.18 27.28
CA GLN A 370 -3.34 -10.67 28.38
C GLN A 370 -3.34 -9.13 28.40
N GLY A 371 -4.45 -8.52 28.79
CA GLY A 371 -4.57 -7.05 28.89
C GLY A 371 -3.72 -6.40 29.98
N ASN A 372 -3.11 -7.19 30.90
CA ASN A 372 -2.27 -6.68 31.96
C ASN A 372 -0.80 -6.60 31.51
N LEU A 373 -0.13 -5.49 31.82
CA LEU A 373 1.29 -5.25 31.53
C LEU A 373 1.68 -5.54 30.05
N PRO A 374 0.96 -5.00 29.06
CA PRO A 374 1.15 -5.37 27.65
C PRO A 374 2.55 -5.02 27.13
N LEU A 375 3.15 -3.91 27.60
CA LEU A 375 4.49 -3.50 27.19
C LEU A 375 5.57 -4.49 27.67
N GLN A 376 5.44 -5.01 28.90
CA GLN A 376 6.36 -6.02 29.44
C GLN A 376 6.25 -7.35 28.67
N GLN A 377 5.03 -7.74 28.29
CA GLN A 377 4.83 -8.94 27.47
C GLN A 377 5.48 -8.76 26.09
N LEU A 378 5.29 -7.59 25.46
CA LEU A 378 5.91 -7.25 24.19
C LEU A 378 7.44 -7.28 24.30
N SER A 379 8.02 -6.61 25.32
CA SER A 379 9.47 -6.56 25.52
C SER A 379 10.07 -7.96 25.75
N ARG A 380 9.42 -8.76 26.57
CA ARG A 380 9.84 -10.15 26.82
C ARG A 380 9.80 -10.97 25.54
N ARG A 381 8.72 -10.86 24.74
CA ARG A 381 8.59 -11.61 23.49
C ARG A 381 9.63 -11.20 22.46
N LEU A 382 9.91 -9.91 22.32
CA LEU A 382 10.96 -9.41 21.41
C LEU A 382 12.34 -9.94 21.85
N HIS A 383 12.63 -9.97 23.14
CA HIS A 383 13.88 -10.54 23.67
C HIS A 383 13.99 -12.04 23.37
N GLU A 384 12.95 -12.83 23.67
CA GLU A 384 12.89 -14.26 23.35
C GLU A 384 13.12 -14.55 21.86
N MET A 385 12.52 -13.73 20.99
CA MET A 385 12.68 -13.87 19.53
C MET A 385 14.09 -13.50 19.07
N LYS A 386 14.73 -12.51 19.69
CA LYS A 386 16.12 -12.12 19.42
C LYS A 386 17.07 -13.24 19.79
N GLU A 387 16.95 -13.81 21.01
CA GLU A 387 17.77 -14.91 21.51
C GLU A 387 17.61 -16.18 20.65
N ASN A 388 16.40 -16.48 20.19
CA ASN A 388 16.11 -17.66 19.36
C ASN A 388 16.40 -17.44 17.86
N GLY A 389 16.88 -16.26 17.45
CA GLY A 389 17.12 -15.93 16.04
C GLY A 389 15.86 -15.88 15.17
N THR A 390 14.65 -15.79 15.78
CA THR A 390 13.36 -15.78 15.07
C THR A 390 12.80 -14.35 14.89
N LEU A 391 13.52 -13.35 15.36
CA LEU A 391 13.16 -11.95 15.15
C LEU A 391 13.31 -11.63 13.65
N GLY A 392 12.20 -11.32 12.99
CA GLY A 392 12.20 -11.08 11.53
C GLY A 392 11.95 -12.34 10.70
N ASP A 393 11.86 -13.52 11.35
CA ASP A 393 11.55 -14.76 10.63
C ASP A 393 10.14 -14.68 10.04
N ARG A 394 10.08 -14.72 8.72
CA ARG A 394 8.83 -15.00 8.01
C ARG A 394 8.62 -16.49 8.15
N SER A 395 7.52 -16.90 8.76
CA SER A 395 7.09 -18.28 8.66
C SER A 395 7.20 -18.71 7.18
N SER A 396 8.27 -19.47 6.89
CA SER A 396 8.45 -20.32 5.70
C SER A 396 8.16 -19.75 4.31
N GLY A 397 8.60 -18.52 4.00
CA GLY A 397 9.00 -18.28 2.62
C GLY A 397 10.49 -18.63 2.53
N ARG A 398 10.85 -19.85 2.14
CA ARG A 398 12.22 -20.18 1.77
C ARG A 398 12.76 -19.05 0.91
N GLU A 399 13.74 -18.27 1.42
CA GLU A 399 14.65 -17.59 0.53
C GLU A 399 15.29 -18.70 -0.31
N ALA A 400 14.69 -18.92 -1.45
CA ALA A 400 15.36 -19.70 -2.44
C ALA A 400 16.66 -18.96 -2.71
N GLN A 401 17.77 -19.60 -2.48
CA GLN A 401 19.04 -19.27 -3.08
C GLN A 401 18.82 -19.31 -4.59
N ALA A 402 18.20 -18.23 -5.11
CA ALA A 402 17.92 -18.08 -6.50
C ALA A 402 19.16 -17.51 -7.15
N THR A 403 19.87 -18.35 -7.84
CA THR A 403 20.73 -17.97 -8.96
C THR A 403 19.90 -17.48 -10.15
N GLY A 404 18.61 -17.18 -9.95
CA GLY A 404 17.65 -16.76 -10.98
C GLY A 404 16.56 -15.83 -10.46
N THR A 405 15.81 -15.22 -11.36
CA THR A 405 14.73 -14.27 -11.10
C THR A 405 13.46 -14.88 -10.51
N TYR A 406 13.38 -16.22 -10.39
CA TYR A 406 12.21 -16.97 -9.89
C TYR A 406 12.61 -18.35 -9.33
N VAL A 407 11.66 -18.97 -8.61
CA VAL A 407 11.78 -20.32 -8.03
C VAL A 407 10.66 -21.20 -8.57
N LEU A 408 11.00 -22.41 -9.02
CA LEU A 408 10.05 -23.44 -9.45
C LEU A 408 9.74 -24.39 -8.30
N THR A 409 8.45 -24.68 -8.10
CA THR A 409 7.97 -25.58 -7.04
C THR A 409 6.76 -26.40 -7.50
N ASP A 410 6.37 -27.40 -6.72
CA ASP A 410 5.27 -28.33 -6.98
C ASP A 410 5.50 -29.11 -8.29
N GLU A 411 6.57 -29.93 -8.32
CA GLU A 411 6.86 -30.81 -9.47
C GLU A 411 5.72 -31.81 -9.70
N HIS A 412 5.42 -32.08 -10.98
CA HIS A 412 4.37 -32.99 -11.41
C HIS A 412 4.64 -33.56 -12.80
N THR A 413 3.77 -34.46 -13.28
CA THR A 413 3.91 -35.14 -14.57
C THR A 413 2.71 -34.93 -15.52
N GLU A 414 1.73 -34.11 -15.12
CA GLU A 414 0.50 -33.86 -15.85
C GLU A 414 0.53 -32.48 -16.54
N GLY A 415 -0.17 -32.35 -17.64
CA GLY A 415 -0.38 -31.10 -18.37
C GLY A 415 0.08 -31.15 -19.82
N PRO A 416 -0.24 -30.10 -20.60
CA PRO A 416 0.20 -30.04 -21.99
C PRO A 416 1.71 -29.89 -22.08
N VAL A 417 2.34 -30.65 -22.99
CA VAL A 417 3.76 -30.57 -23.34
C VAL A 417 3.90 -30.69 -24.85
N PHE A 418 4.88 -30.00 -25.44
CA PHE A 418 5.19 -30.11 -26.86
C PHE A 418 6.21 -31.22 -27.15
N LEU A 419 7.19 -31.33 -26.27
CA LEU A 419 8.22 -32.37 -26.25
C LEU A 419 8.36 -32.92 -24.85
N PRO A 420 8.82 -34.17 -24.64
CA PRO A 420 9.06 -34.69 -23.30
C PRO A 420 10.01 -33.76 -22.54
N PRO A 421 9.56 -33.10 -21.47
CA PRO A 421 10.39 -32.19 -20.67
C PRO A 421 11.24 -32.97 -19.68
N SER A 422 12.33 -32.36 -19.19
CA SER A 422 13.12 -32.90 -18.08
C SER A 422 12.36 -32.83 -16.75
N ALA A 423 11.52 -31.79 -16.55
CA ALA A 423 10.66 -31.63 -15.39
C ALA A 423 9.46 -30.72 -15.70
N GLN A 424 8.38 -30.85 -14.92
CA GLN A 424 7.20 -30.00 -14.98
C GLN A 424 6.88 -29.44 -13.59
N PHE A 425 6.40 -28.19 -13.52
CA PHE A 425 6.14 -27.48 -12.27
C PHE A 425 4.77 -26.81 -12.30
N ARG A 426 4.07 -26.82 -11.14
CA ARG A 426 2.78 -26.14 -11.00
C ARG A 426 2.94 -24.68 -10.66
N LYS A 427 4.10 -24.25 -10.14
CA LYS A 427 4.31 -22.88 -9.66
C LYS A 427 5.68 -22.33 -10.02
N ALA A 428 5.69 -21.06 -10.39
CA ALA A 428 6.89 -20.22 -10.49
C ALA A 428 6.68 -18.99 -9.59
N THR A 429 7.52 -18.85 -8.57
CA THR A 429 7.47 -17.73 -7.62
C THR A 429 8.52 -16.69 -7.99
N PHE A 430 8.08 -15.52 -8.39
CA PHE A 430 8.87 -14.32 -8.64
C PHE A 430 8.96 -13.47 -7.36
N SER A 431 9.80 -12.45 -7.34
CA SER A 431 9.97 -11.58 -6.15
C SER A 431 8.68 -10.88 -5.69
N GLY A 432 7.72 -10.64 -6.58
CA GLY A 432 6.49 -9.90 -6.29
C GLY A 432 5.19 -10.67 -6.49
N PHE A 433 5.22 -11.88 -7.07
CA PHE A 433 4.02 -12.67 -7.33
C PHE A 433 4.33 -14.14 -7.57
N THR A 434 3.30 -14.99 -7.46
CA THR A 434 3.38 -16.40 -7.82
C THR A 434 2.49 -16.69 -9.03
N LEU A 435 3.08 -17.19 -10.12
CA LEU A 435 2.38 -17.71 -11.27
C LEU A 435 2.16 -19.21 -11.06
N ALA A 436 0.95 -19.70 -11.31
CA ALA A 436 0.63 -21.12 -11.17
C ALA A 436 -0.19 -21.63 -12.36
N SER A 437 -0.11 -22.93 -12.67
CA SER A 437 -0.94 -23.56 -13.71
C SER A 437 -2.41 -23.73 -13.31
N LYS A 438 -2.76 -23.48 -12.03
CA LYS A 438 -4.13 -23.57 -11.53
C LYS A 438 -4.88 -22.23 -11.73
N THR A 439 -6.19 -22.31 -11.89
CA THR A 439 -7.12 -21.17 -12.02
C THR A 439 -6.88 -20.08 -11.00
N TYR A 440 -7.11 -18.83 -11.44
CA TYR A 440 -6.97 -17.56 -10.72
C TYR A 440 -5.52 -17.06 -10.50
N ASN A 441 -4.53 -17.96 -10.63
CA ASN A 441 -3.11 -17.59 -10.50
C ASN A 441 -2.34 -17.81 -11.80
N ASN A 442 -3.05 -18.03 -12.90
CA ASN A 442 -2.51 -18.52 -14.16
C ASN A 442 -2.57 -17.51 -15.33
N VAL A 443 -2.77 -16.23 -15.06
CA VAL A 443 -2.81 -15.21 -16.12
C VAL A 443 -1.67 -14.22 -15.96
N CYS A 444 -0.95 -13.98 -17.06
CA CYS A 444 0.18 -13.06 -17.09
C CYS A 444 0.27 -12.34 -18.44
N ILE A 445 1.11 -11.32 -18.49
CA ILE A 445 1.54 -10.69 -19.75
C ILE A 445 2.91 -11.24 -20.11
N ILE A 446 3.00 -11.79 -21.32
CA ILE A 446 4.24 -12.28 -21.94
C ILE A 446 4.38 -11.63 -23.30
N SER A 447 5.49 -10.90 -23.54
CA SER A 447 5.76 -10.22 -24.83
C SER A 447 4.56 -9.42 -25.37
N GLY A 448 3.86 -8.70 -24.48
CA GLY A 448 2.68 -7.88 -24.82
C GLY A 448 1.37 -8.64 -25.04
N SER A 449 1.38 -9.98 -24.97
CA SER A 449 0.20 -10.85 -25.05
C SER A 449 -0.31 -11.20 -23.66
N VAL A 450 -1.63 -11.26 -23.51
CA VAL A 450 -2.26 -11.82 -22.30
C VAL A 450 -2.34 -13.32 -22.46
N VAL A 451 -1.70 -14.06 -21.57
CA VAL A 451 -1.55 -15.52 -21.64
C VAL A 451 -2.19 -16.18 -20.43
N GLN A 452 -2.99 -17.20 -20.68
CA GLN A 452 -3.48 -18.12 -19.65
C GLN A 452 -2.56 -19.34 -19.60
N VAL A 453 -1.81 -19.47 -18.51
CA VAL A 453 -0.83 -20.52 -18.28
C VAL A 453 -1.53 -21.84 -17.97
N GLN A 454 -1.08 -22.90 -18.61
CA GLN A 454 -1.56 -24.28 -18.41
C GLN A 454 -0.50 -25.17 -17.78
N ASN A 455 0.79 -24.91 -18.07
CA ASN A 455 1.91 -25.68 -17.55
C ASN A 455 3.19 -24.82 -17.49
N ILE A 456 4.13 -25.22 -16.66
CA ILE A 456 5.48 -24.67 -16.58
C ILE A 456 6.43 -25.84 -16.68
N VAL A 457 7.33 -25.82 -17.66
CA VAL A 457 8.19 -26.96 -17.96
C VAL A 457 9.66 -26.53 -18.01
N LYS A 458 10.54 -27.45 -17.68
CA LYS A 458 11.96 -27.35 -17.95
C LYS A 458 12.27 -28.32 -19.10
N ASP A 459 12.80 -27.80 -20.19
CA ASP A 459 13.18 -28.63 -21.34
C ASP A 459 14.48 -29.40 -21.07
N ASN A 460 14.90 -30.20 -22.03
CA ASN A 460 16.11 -31.02 -21.93
C ASN A 460 17.40 -30.18 -22.03
N ASP A 461 17.31 -28.96 -22.56
CA ASP A 461 18.41 -27.99 -22.64
C ASP A 461 18.53 -27.16 -21.38
N GLY A 462 17.64 -27.39 -20.41
CA GLY A 462 17.62 -26.68 -19.10
C GLY A 462 16.85 -25.37 -19.13
N CYS A 463 16.21 -24.97 -20.25
CA CYS A 463 15.42 -23.75 -20.35
C CYS A 463 14.05 -23.93 -19.68
N ASN A 464 13.61 -22.90 -18.97
CA ASN A 464 12.29 -22.89 -18.35
C ASN A 464 11.26 -22.22 -19.26
N MET A 465 10.18 -22.93 -19.55
CA MET A 465 9.14 -22.50 -20.50
C MET A 465 7.77 -22.45 -19.83
N VAL A 466 6.96 -21.50 -20.25
CA VAL A 466 5.51 -21.44 -19.98
C VAL A 466 4.77 -22.04 -21.16
N ILE A 467 3.85 -22.96 -20.92
CA ILE A 467 2.91 -23.49 -21.89
C ILE A 467 1.52 -22.97 -21.56
N GLY A 468 0.79 -22.46 -22.54
CA GLY A 468 -0.52 -21.89 -22.33
C GLY A 468 -1.20 -21.42 -23.61
N GLN A 469 -2.22 -20.62 -23.46
CA GLN A 469 -3.02 -20.06 -24.55
C GLN A 469 -3.06 -18.54 -24.42
N LYS A 470 -2.87 -17.81 -25.51
CA LYS A 470 -3.06 -16.34 -25.51
C LYS A 470 -4.52 -15.99 -25.81
N PHE A 471 -4.98 -14.90 -25.27
CA PHE A 471 -6.25 -14.32 -25.68
C PHE A 471 -6.11 -13.63 -27.03
N GLU A 472 -6.95 -14.01 -28.00
CA GLU A 472 -6.89 -13.50 -29.37
C GLU A 472 -7.49 -12.11 -29.50
N ASN A 473 -8.62 -11.87 -28.80
CA ASN A 473 -9.31 -10.60 -28.84
C ASN A 473 -8.93 -9.77 -27.61
N LYS A 474 -8.39 -8.58 -27.85
CA LYS A 474 -7.97 -7.64 -26.81
C LYS A 474 -8.56 -6.27 -27.12
N LYS A 475 -9.45 -5.76 -26.25
CA LYS A 475 -10.15 -4.48 -26.38
C LYS A 475 -9.96 -3.64 -25.12
N SER A 476 -10.28 -2.36 -25.22
CA SER A 476 -10.39 -1.49 -24.03
C SER A 476 -11.52 -1.94 -23.13
N LEU A 477 -11.27 -1.95 -21.81
CA LEU A 477 -12.30 -2.17 -20.79
C LEU A 477 -13.14 -0.91 -20.57
N TYR A 478 -12.51 0.26 -20.70
CA TYR A 478 -13.13 1.59 -20.66
C TYR A 478 -12.33 2.55 -21.52
N GLU A 479 -13.00 3.64 -22.00
CA GLU A 479 -12.38 4.64 -22.88
C GLU A 479 -12.11 5.99 -22.18
N PHE A 480 -12.65 6.20 -20.99
CA PHE A 480 -12.45 7.40 -20.20
C PHE A 480 -11.69 7.08 -18.91
N PRO A 481 -10.77 7.94 -18.46
CA PRO A 481 -10.26 9.22 -19.03
C PRO A 481 -9.30 9.03 -20.21
N CYS A 482 -8.86 7.82 -20.44
CA CYS A 482 -8.10 7.36 -21.59
C CYS A 482 -8.53 5.93 -21.93
N SER A 483 -8.17 5.46 -23.13
CA SER A 483 -8.31 4.04 -23.42
C SER A 483 -7.51 3.22 -22.41
N SER A 484 -8.17 2.27 -21.76
CA SER A 484 -7.59 1.44 -20.71
C SER A 484 -6.41 0.59 -21.20
N THR A 485 -6.33 0.36 -22.50
CA THR A 485 -5.20 -0.34 -23.14
C THR A 485 -3.86 0.38 -22.96
N LYS A 486 -3.89 1.73 -22.74
CA LYS A 486 -2.68 2.52 -22.49
C LYS A 486 -2.03 2.24 -21.12
N ILE A 487 -2.75 1.57 -20.24
CA ILE A 487 -2.28 1.18 -18.90
C ILE A 487 -2.41 -0.32 -18.68
N ASP A 488 -2.35 -1.09 -19.77
CA ASP A 488 -2.40 -2.55 -19.81
C ASP A 488 -3.66 -3.17 -19.16
N VAL A 489 -4.78 -2.46 -19.17
CA VAL A 489 -6.08 -2.95 -18.73
C VAL A 489 -6.94 -3.28 -19.92
N TYR A 490 -7.39 -4.53 -20.02
CA TYR A 490 -8.04 -5.07 -21.22
C TYR A 490 -9.35 -5.76 -20.90
N ALA A 491 -10.26 -5.76 -21.87
CA ALA A 491 -11.31 -6.76 -22.01
C ALA A 491 -10.84 -7.78 -23.05
N VAL A 492 -10.81 -9.07 -22.70
CA VAL A 492 -10.27 -10.14 -23.55
C VAL A 492 -11.29 -11.25 -23.78
N SER A 493 -11.16 -11.95 -24.92
CA SER A 493 -11.96 -13.13 -25.24
C SER A 493 -11.28 -13.98 -26.33
N GLY A 494 -11.73 -15.23 -26.48
CA GLY A 494 -11.17 -16.18 -27.42
C GLY A 494 -9.75 -16.62 -27.02
N LEU A 495 -9.54 -17.92 -26.85
CA LEU A 495 -8.23 -18.49 -26.58
C LEU A 495 -7.67 -19.09 -27.86
N SER A 496 -6.39 -18.89 -28.12
CA SER A 496 -5.65 -19.50 -29.22
C SER A 496 -5.41 -20.99 -28.97
N ASP A 497 -4.83 -21.65 -29.95
CA ASP A 497 -4.15 -22.94 -29.74
C ASP A 497 -3.07 -22.78 -28.65
N THR A 498 -2.69 -23.91 -28.04
CA THR A 498 -1.63 -23.97 -27.05
C THR A 498 -0.29 -23.59 -27.68
N MET A 499 0.46 -22.73 -27.01
CA MET A 499 1.76 -22.19 -27.41
C MET A 499 2.75 -22.27 -26.25
N GLN A 500 4.02 -21.98 -26.51
CA GLN A 500 5.05 -21.92 -25.49
C GLN A 500 5.84 -20.61 -25.57
N TRP A 501 6.33 -20.15 -24.41
CA TRP A 501 7.15 -18.95 -24.24
C TRP A 501 8.24 -19.18 -23.18
N PRO A 502 9.41 -18.50 -23.28
CA PRO A 502 10.38 -18.49 -22.20
C PRO A 502 9.75 -17.92 -20.91
N LEU A 503 9.95 -18.58 -19.77
CA LEU A 503 9.43 -18.12 -18.48
C LEU A 503 9.97 -16.74 -18.10
N GLU A 504 11.19 -16.42 -18.52
CA GLU A 504 11.86 -15.14 -18.31
C GLU A 504 11.17 -13.96 -19.02
N SER A 505 10.37 -14.27 -20.06
CA SER A 505 9.58 -13.27 -20.80
C SER A 505 8.30 -12.82 -20.08
N VAL A 506 8.01 -13.39 -18.92
CA VAL A 506 6.86 -12.98 -18.09
C VAL A 506 7.09 -11.58 -17.54
N ALA A 507 6.29 -10.62 -18.00
CA ALA A 507 6.41 -9.22 -17.59
C ALA A 507 5.73 -8.91 -16.26
N CYS A 508 4.53 -9.48 -16.03
CA CYS A 508 3.76 -9.35 -14.80
C CYS A 508 2.60 -10.37 -14.75
N LYS A 509 2.14 -10.66 -13.56
CA LYS A 509 0.89 -11.41 -13.32
C LYS A 509 -0.32 -10.48 -13.48
N CYS A 510 -1.46 -11.05 -13.87
CA CYS A 510 -2.71 -10.32 -14.02
C CYS A 510 -3.84 -10.92 -13.17
N VAL A 511 -4.75 -10.06 -12.76
CA VAL A 511 -6.06 -10.43 -12.23
C VAL A 511 -6.99 -10.64 -13.43
N LEU A 512 -7.67 -11.78 -13.50
CA LEU A 512 -8.65 -12.14 -14.53
C LEU A 512 -10.04 -12.17 -13.92
N LEU A 513 -10.90 -11.23 -14.28
CA LEU A 513 -12.26 -11.11 -13.72
C LEU A 513 -13.30 -11.37 -14.82
N PRO A 514 -14.33 -12.20 -14.58
CA PRO A 514 -15.36 -12.48 -15.58
C PRO A 514 -16.17 -11.22 -15.91
N LEU A 515 -16.48 -11.06 -17.18
CA LEU A 515 -17.43 -10.12 -17.76
C LEU A 515 -18.60 -10.90 -18.35
N LYS A 516 -19.50 -10.22 -19.03
CA LYS A 516 -20.59 -10.88 -19.77
C LYS A 516 -20.05 -11.55 -21.06
N GLN A 517 -20.78 -12.56 -21.59
CA GLN A 517 -20.53 -13.15 -22.92
C GLN A 517 -19.13 -13.80 -23.11
N ASN A 518 -18.69 -14.63 -22.18
CA ASN A 518 -17.39 -15.33 -22.25
C ASN A 518 -16.19 -14.41 -22.47
N SER A 519 -16.27 -13.18 -21.98
CA SER A 519 -15.17 -12.23 -21.96
C SER A 519 -14.69 -11.98 -20.53
N PHE A 520 -13.46 -11.51 -20.39
CA PHE A 520 -12.84 -11.27 -19.10
C PHE A 520 -12.17 -9.89 -19.07
N ALA A 521 -12.21 -9.23 -17.91
CA ALA A 521 -11.35 -8.08 -17.63
C ALA A 521 -9.99 -8.58 -17.14
N VAL A 522 -8.92 -8.05 -17.71
CA VAL A 522 -7.53 -8.34 -17.33
C VAL A 522 -6.89 -7.06 -16.81
N LEU A 523 -6.38 -7.13 -15.57
CA LEU A 523 -5.72 -6.01 -14.91
C LEU A 523 -4.37 -6.48 -14.36
N PRO A 524 -3.25 -5.91 -14.80
CA PRO A 524 -1.93 -6.22 -14.24
C PRO A 524 -1.90 -6.00 -12.73
N LEU A 525 -1.25 -6.91 -12.01
CA LEU A 525 -0.97 -6.77 -10.59
C LEU A 525 0.09 -5.67 -10.41
N ILE A 526 -0.23 -4.64 -9.63
CA ILE A 526 0.62 -3.44 -9.50
C ILE A 526 0.98 -3.10 -8.05
N HIS A 527 0.38 -3.76 -7.07
CA HIS A 527 0.68 -3.57 -5.65
C HIS A 527 1.59 -4.69 -5.13
N SER A 528 2.28 -4.44 -4.02
CA SER A 528 3.06 -5.44 -3.32
C SER A 528 2.16 -6.53 -2.73
N ASN A 529 2.73 -7.74 -2.52
CA ASN A 529 2.04 -8.87 -1.92
C ASN A 529 1.42 -8.49 -0.58
N GLU A 530 0.17 -8.87 -0.36
CA GLU A 530 -0.52 -8.79 0.92
C GLU A 530 -0.27 -10.10 1.69
N PHE A 531 0.00 -9.98 2.98
CA PHE A 531 0.06 -11.17 3.83
C PHE A 531 -1.36 -11.49 4.31
N PRO A 532 -1.79 -12.75 4.27
CA PRO A 532 -3.09 -13.13 4.84
C PRO A 532 -3.08 -12.82 6.35
N ASP A 533 -4.13 -12.16 6.80
CA ASP A 533 -4.41 -12.07 8.23
C ASP A 533 -4.75 -13.49 8.72
N ASN A 534 -4.13 -13.93 9.82
CA ASN A 534 -4.36 -15.26 10.41
C ASN A 534 -5.76 -15.44 11.06
N GLU A 535 -6.76 -14.64 10.68
CA GLU A 535 -8.12 -14.77 11.21
C GLU A 535 -8.94 -15.90 10.54
N ASP A 536 -8.42 -16.52 9.45
CA ASP A 536 -9.12 -17.58 8.69
C ASP A 536 -8.38 -18.94 8.71
N LEU A 537 -7.51 -19.20 9.72
CA LEU A 537 -6.93 -20.53 9.99
C LEU A 537 -7.47 -21.12 11.28
#